data_962ae2344b25c7aabe4336de67399379
#
_entry.id   962ae2344b25c7aabe4336de67399379
#
_cell.length_a   1.000
_cell.length_b   1.000
_cell.length_c   1.000
_cell.angle_alpha   90.00
_cell.angle_beta   90.00
_cell.angle_gamma   90.00
#
_symmetry.space_group_name_H-M   'P 1'
#
loop_
_entity.id
_entity.type
_entity.pdbx_description
1 polymer ?
#
loop_
_entity_poly.entity_id
_entity_poly.type
_entity_poly.pdbx_seq_one_letter_code
_entity_poly.pdbx_strand_id
1 'polypeptide(L)'
;MDAWSILLQNKTDKHKIYSLHEPHVSCISKGKAHKPFEFGSKLSISRTRDSGIILGALALPGNPYDGHTVQAALKQIKRIIGKQPEILIADRGYKGQKEFGKTRLLTPSVPQKTDSQYDQRKQRNRFHKRAGLEATISHLKQHFRMGKCYLKGESGYQINVILAAAAYNLRQWIRLR
;
A
#
# COMPACT_ATOMS: atom_id res chain seq x y z
N MET A 1 29.01 6.95 2.06
CA MET A 1 28.12 8.04 2.54
C MET A 1 28.54 8.34 3.97
N ASP A 2 28.86 9.58 4.24
CA ASP A 2 29.56 9.93 5.47
C ASP A 2 28.59 10.33 6.57
N ALA A 3 28.87 9.93 7.81
CA ALA A 3 28.09 10.31 8.99
C ALA A 3 27.94 11.84 9.12
N TRP A 4 28.93 12.59 8.64
CA TRP A 4 28.91 14.05 8.58
C TRP A 4 27.71 14.60 7.79
N SER A 5 27.31 13.96 6.70
CA SER A 5 26.15 14.39 5.90
C SER A 5 24.84 14.35 6.71
N ILE A 6 24.73 13.44 7.69
CA ILE A 6 23.56 13.35 8.57
C ILE A 6 23.62 14.43 9.66
N LEU A 7 24.79 14.66 10.24
CA LEU A 7 24.96 15.61 11.31
C LEU A 7 24.76 17.07 10.86
N LEU A 8 25.10 17.38 9.60
CA LEU A 8 24.98 18.72 9.03
C LEU A 8 23.58 19.02 8.43
N GLN A 9 22.66 18.05 8.42
CA GLN A 9 21.32 18.25 7.90
C GLN A 9 20.49 19.23 8.74
N ASN A 10 19.82 20.17 8.07
CA ASN A 10 18.86 21.09 8.68
C ASN A 10 17.43 20.53 8.62
N LYS A 11 16.53 21.06 9.47
CA LYS A 11 15.11 20.67 9.46
C LYS A 11 14.42 20.95 8.12
N THR A 12 14.90 21.92 7.36
CA THR A 12 14.34 22.40 6.10
C THR A 12 14.87 21.69 4.86
N ASP A 13 15.90 20.83 4.98
CA ASP A 13 16.49 20.15 3.84
C ASP A 13 15.48 19.18 3.18
N LYS A 14 15.45 19.20 1.84
CA LYS A 14 14.48 18.43 1.06
C LYS A 14 14.78 16.92 0.95
N HIS A 15 16.08 16.56 0.92
CA HIS A 15 16.54 15.18 0.72
C HIS A 15 17.31 14.69 1.94
N LYS A 16 16.62 14.52 3.06
CA LYS A 16 17.22 14.08 4.31
C LYS A 16 17.54 12.60 4.29
N ILE A 17 18.68 12.29 4.89
CA ILE A 17 19.07 10.93 5.21
C ILE A 17 18.61 10.64 6.63
N TYR A 18 17.73 9.65 6.80
CA TYR A 18 17.16 9.28 8.10
C TYR A 18 17.84 8.07 8.74
N SER A 19 18.65 7.36 7.98
CA SER A 19 19.41 6.20 8.47
C SER A 19 20.73 6.10 7.73
N LEU A 20 21.82 5.95 8.49
CA LEU A 20 23.16 5.73 7.93
C LEU A 20 23.26 4.38 7.21
N HIS A 21 22.63 3.35 7.77
CA HIS A 21 22.68 1.99 7.24
C HIS A 21 21.70 1.75 6.10
N GLU A 22 20.60 2.55 6.03
CA GLU A 22 19.51 2.43 5.05
C GLU A 22 19.16 3.83 4.53
N PRO A 23 20.02 4.47 3.73
CA PRO A 23 19.88 5.88 3.33
C PRO A 23 18.66 6.18 2.46
N HIS A 24 18.07 5.15 1.84
CA HIS A 24 16.85 5.24 1.03
C HIS A 24 15.55 5.22 1.87
N VAL A 25 15.65 5.11 3.20
CA VAL A 25 14.51 5.21 4.10
C VAL A 25 13.87 6.59 4.02
N SER A 26 12.57 6.63 3.82
CA SER A 26 11.77 7.86 3.79
C SER A 26 11.06 8.10 5.11
N CYS A 27 10.87 9.36 5.47
CA CYS A 27 9.99 9.77 6.56
C CYS A 27 8.56 9.90 6.03
N ILE A 28 7.64 9.11 6.59
CA ILE A 28 6.24 9.05 6.19
C ILE A 28 5.39 9.66 7.29
N SER A 29 4.74 10.80 7.01
CA SER A 29 3.81 11.42 7.93
C SER A 29 2.52 10.62 8.01
N LYS A 30 2.04 10.33 9.23
CA LYS A 30 0.83 9.55 9.50
C LYS A 30 -0.35 10.37 10.02
N GLY A 31 -0.12 11.64 10.35
CA GLY A 31 -1.17 12.50 10.91
C GLY A 31 -1.76 12.04 12.25
N LYS A 32 -1.07 11.14 12.98
CA LYS A 32 -1.48 10.65 14.29
C LYS A 32 -0.73 11.41 15.38
N ALA A 33 -1.45 11.92 16.40
CA ALA A 33 -0.87 12.75 17.44
C ALA A 33 0.28 12.05 18.21
N HIS A 34 0.11 10.79 18.58
CA HIS A 34 1.10 10.05 19.38
C HIS A 34 2.23 9.39 18.55
N LYS A 35 2.03 9.26 17.23
CA LYS A 35 3.04 8.69 16.30
C LYS A 35 2.96 9.39 14.96
N PRO A 36 3.43 10.65 14.87
CA PRO A 36 3.26 11.47 13.68
C PRO A 36 4.07 10.99 12.48
N PHE A 37 5.18 10.29 12.71
CA PHE A 37 6.09 9.85 11.67
C PHE A 37 6.37 8.35 11.75
N GLU A 38 6.49 7.71 10.60
CA GLU A 38 7.04 6.37 10.43
C GLU A 38 8.21 6.45 9.43
N PHE A 39 9.26 5.68 9.70
CA PHE A 39 10.43 5.61 8.82
C PHE A 39 10.44 4.27 8.09
N GLY A 40 10.69 4.28 6.80
CA GLY A 40 10.70 3.08 5.97
C GLY A 40 10.32 3.36 4.53
N SER A 41 10.01 2.30 3.78
CA SER A 41 9.47 2.40 2.42
C SER A 41 7.95 2.33 2.45
N LYS A 42 7.32 3.10 1.59
CA LYS A 42 5.87 3.03 1.36
C LYS A 42 5.53 1.69 0.70
N LEU A 43 4.43 1.08 1.13
CA LEU A 43 3.97 -0.20 0.59
C LEU A 43 2.63 -0.03 -0.11
N SER A 44 2.48 -0.68 -1.27
CA SER A 44 1.21 -0.85 -1.95
C SER A 44 0.82 -2.32 -1.96
N ILE A 45 -0.29 -2.65 -1.31
CA ILE A 45 -0.84 -4.01 -1.24
C ILE A 45 -2.19 -4.02 -1.96
N SER A 46 -2.34 -4.94 -2.90
CA SER A 46 -3.60 -5.18 -3.61
C SER A 46 -4.05 -6.61 -3.37
N ARG A 47 -5.33 -6.79 -3.02
CA ARG A 47 -5.91 -8.12 -2.78
C ARG A 47 -7.26 -8.26 -3.48
N THR A 48 -7.68 -9.50 -3.70
CA THR A 48 -9.04 -9.80 -4.14
C THR A 48 -10.05 -9.40 -3.06
N ARG A 49 -11.23 -8.98 -3.49
CA ARG A 49 -12.28 -8.49 -2.59
C ARG A 49 -12.84 -9.58 -1.66
N ASP A 50 -13.10 -10.74 -2.21
CA ASP A 50 -13.83 -11.80 -1.51
C ASP A 50 -12.89 -12.86 -0.92
N SER A 51 -11.99 -13.44 -1.69
CA SER A 51 -11.05 -14.46 -1.20
C SER A 51 -9.90 -13.89 -0.35
N GLY A 52 -9.64 -12.59 -0.42
CA GLY A 52 -8.55 -11.95 0.33
C GLY A 52 -7.15 -12.30 -0.16
N ILE A 53 -7.00 -12.97 -1.31
CA ILE A 53 -5.71 -13.31 -1.91
C ILE A 53 -5.00 -12.05 -2.38
N ILE A 54 -3.73 -11.90 -2.03
CA ILE A 54 -2.90 -10.76 -2.44
C ILE A 54 -2.43 -10.99 -3.87
N LEU A 55 -2.74 -10.02 -4.73
CA LEU A 55 -2.38 -10.03 -6.15
C LEU A 55 -1.24 -9.06 -6.48
N GLY A 56 -0.95 -8.13 -5.59
CA GLY A 56 0.12 -7.16 -5.76
C GLY A 56 0.71 -6.77 -4.42
N ALA A 57 2.04 -6.70 -4.36
CA ALA A 57 2.80 -6.31 -3.18
C ALA A 57 4.07 -5.57 -3.63
N LEU A 58 4.07 -4.24 -3.49
CA LEU A 58 5.15 -3.37 -3.93
C LEU A 58 5.71 -2.57 -2.78
N ALA A 59 7.04 -2.53 -2.69
CA ALA A 59 7.77 -1.52 -1.96
C ALA A 59 8.05 -0.33 -2.89
N LEU A 60 7.74 0.86 -2.45
CA LEU A 60 7.80 2.08 -3.25
C LEU A 60 8.82 3.04 -2.64
N PRO A 61 9.94 3.30 -3.31
CA PRO A 61 10.94 4.24 -2.82
C PRO A 61 10.42 5.68 -2.84
N GLY A 62 10.99 6.54 -1.99
CA GLY A 62 10.75 7.98 -2.02
C GLY A 62 9.36 8.44 -1.57
N ASN A 63 8.54 7.59 -0.94
CA ASN A 63 7.19 7.92 -0.47
C ASN A 63 6.30 8.62 -1.53
N PRO A 64 6.11 8.04 -2.74
CA PRO A 64 5.34 8.66 -3.81
C PRO A 64 3.88 8.92 -3.40
N TYR A 65 3.23 9.89 -4.05
CA TYR A 65 1.81 10.12 -3.88
C TYR A 65 0.99 8.86 -4.27
N ASP A 66 -0.07 8.55 -3.50
CA ASP A 66 -0.84 7.31 -3.66
C ASP A 66 -1.39 7.10 -5.09
N GLY A 67 -1.90 8.16 -5.70
CA GLY A 67 -2.41 8.12 -7.08
C GLY A 67 -1.38 7.67 -8.11
N HIS A 68 -0.11 8.02 -7.92
CA HIS A 68 0.98 7.63 -8.83
C HIS A 68 1.36 6.15 -8.70
N THR A 69 0.98 5.50 -7.60
CA THR A 69 1.32 4.10 -7.34
C THR A 69 0.40 3.09 -8.04
N VAL A 70 -0.78 3.55 -8.48
CA VAL A 70 -1.82 2.70 -9.08
C VAL A 70 -1.31 1.98 -10.34
N GLN A 71 -0.64 2.70 -11.22
CA GLN A 71 -0.16 2.12 -12.48
C GLN A 71 0.88 1.02 -12.25
N ALA A 72 1.80 1.23 -11.31
CA ALA A 72 2.79 0.21 -10.93
C ALA A 72 2.12 -1.04 -10.33
N ALA A 73 1.13 -0.85 -9.46
CA ALA A 73 0.36 -1.93 -8.88
C ALA A 73 -0.41 -2.73 -9.95
N LEU A 74 -1.07 -2.07 -10.88
CA LEU A 74 -1.79 -2.72 -11.98
C LEU A 74 -0.86 -3.46 -12.93
N LYS A 75 0.34 -2.91 -13.20
CA LYS A 75 1.38 -3.58 -13.99
C LYS A 75 1.85 -4.88 -13.31
N GLN A 76 2.06 -4.85 -12.00
CA GLN A 76 2.42 -6.06 -11.24
C GLN A 76 1.28 -7.09 -11.27
N ILE A 77 0.04 -6.68 -11.01
CA ILE A 77 -1.13 -7.56 -11.04
C ILE A 77 -1.24 -8.23 -12.43
N LYS A 78 -1.16 -7.43 -13.51
CA LYS A 78 -1.22 -7.97 -14.88
C LYS A 78 -0.12 -8.99 -15.15
N ARG A 79 1.09 -8.76 -14.64
CA ARG A 79 2.21 -9.72 -14.76
C ARG A 79 1.93 -11.04 -14.05
N ILE A 80 1.28 -10.99 -12.86
CA ILE A 80 1.05 -12.18 -12.03
C ILE A 80 -0.14 -13.01 -12.53
N ILE A 81 -1.25 -12.36 -12.89
CA ILE A 81 -2.51 -13.04 -13.25
C ILE A 81 -2.88 -12.96 -14.72
N GLY A 82 -2.02 -12.38 -15.57
CA GLY A 82 -2.23 -12.27 -17.03
C GLY A 82 -3.24 -11.21 -17.46
N LYS A 83 -4.03 -10.63 -16.55
CA LYS A 83 -5.08 -9.65 -16.87
C LYS A 83 -5.12 -8.50 -15.86
N GLN A 84 -5.68 -7.37 -16.27
CA GLN A 84 -5.99 -6.27 -15.36
C GLN A 84 -7.39 -6.45 -14.76
N PRO A 85 -7.60 -6.05 -13.49
CA PRO A 85 -8.92 -6.01 -12.90
C PRO A 85 -9.78 -4.92 -13.57
N GLU A 86 -11.07 -5.14 -13.69
CA GLU A 86 -12.02 -4.13 -14.17
C GLU A 86 -12.22 -3.01 -13.14
N ILE A 87 -12.21 -3.37 -11.87
CA ILE A 87 -12.43 -2.43 -10.76
C ILE A 87 -11.31 -2.56 -9.73
N LEU A 88 -10.71 -1.43 -9.37
CA LEU A 88 -9.81 -1.28 -8.25
C LEU A 88 -10.46 -0.37 -7.20
N ILE A 89 -10.56 -0.83 -5.96
CA ILE A 89 -11.10 -0.06 -4.85
C ILE A 89 -9.94 0.44 -3.99
N ALA A 90 -9.83 1.75 -3.84
CA ALA A 90 -8.80 2.40 -3.03
C ALA A 90 -9.42 3.34 -1.98
N ASP A 91 -8.58 3.94 -1.13
CA ASP A 91 -9.06 4.89 -0.14
C ASP A 91 -9.21 6.32 -0.70
N ARG A 92 -9.61 7.25 0.17
CA ARG A 92 -9.81 8.66 -0.20
C ARG A 92 -8.50 9.37 -0.57
N GLY A 93 -7.36 8.84 -0.18
CA GLY A 93 -6.04 9.38 -0.53
C GLY A 93 -5.72 9.29 -2.02
N TYR A 94 -6.35 8.35 -2.73
CA TYR A 94 -6.18 8.16 -4.17
C TYR A 94 -7.03 9.15 -4.99
N LYS A 95 -6.58 10.40 -5.01
CA LYS A 95 -7.21 11.47 -5.81
C LYS A 95 -6.62 11.51 -7.23
N GLY A 96 -7.31 12.18 -8.15
CA GLY A 96 -6.85 12.35 -9.54
C GLY A 96 -7.46 11.34 -10.49
N GLN A 97 -6.64 10.72 -11.35
CA GLN A 97 -7.07 9.81 -12.41
C GLN A 97 -7.92 8.65 -11.87
N LYS A 98 -9.06 8.41 -12.52
CA LYS A 98 -10.01 7.36 -12.14
C LYS A 98 -10.05 6.17 -13.11
N GLU A 99 -9.44 6.31 -14.27
CA GLU A 99 -9.42 5.28 -15.30
C GLU A 99 -7.98 4.97 -15.72
N PHE A 100 -7.62 3.70 -15.71
CA PHE A 100 -6.30 3.17 -16.03
C PHE A 100 -6.44 2.04 -17.04
N GLY A 101 -6.56 2.39 -18.34
CA GLY A 101 -6.87 1.43 -19.39
C GLY A 101 -8.25 0.80 -19.16
N LYS A 102 -8.31 -0.52 -18.95
CA LYS A 102 -9.56 -1.24 -18.67
C LYS A 102 -9.99 -1.21 -17.19
N THR A 103 -9.19 -0.62 -16.30
CA THR A 103 -9.44 -0.60 -14.86
C THR A 103 -10.05 0.72 -14.41
N ARG A 104 -11.20 0.67 -13.75
CA ARG A 104 -11.82 1.82 -13.09
C ARG A 104 -11.43 1.87 -11.61
N LEU A 105 -10.83 2.99 -11.18
CA LEU A 105 -10.49 3.25 -9.78
C LEU A 105 -11.70 3.83 -9.05
N LEU A 106 -12.17 3.15 -8.01
CA LEU A 106 -13.26 3.61 -7.15
C LEU A 106 -12.70 4.00 -5.78
N THR A 107 -13.05 5.20 -5.36
CA THR A 107 -12.71 5.73 -4.02
C THR A 107 -14.00 6.06 -3.26
N PRO A 108 -14.03 5.92 -1.92
CA PRO A 108 -15.20 6.30 -1.13
C PRO A 108 -15.54 7.77 -1.34
N SER A 109 -16.77 8.04 -1.73
CA SER A 109 -17.36 9.39 -1.76
C SER A 109 -18.19 9.63 -0.49
N VAL A 110 -18.38 10.89 -0.16
CA VAL A 110 -19.40 11.26 0.84
C VAL A 110 -20.76 11.08 0.16
N PRO A 111 -21.74 10.41 0.81
CA PRO A 111 -23.08 10.27 0.27
C PRO A 111 -23.65 11.67 -0.02
N GLN A 112 -24.19 11.86 -1.22
CA GLN A 112 -24.88 13.10 -1.59
C GLN A 112 -26.35 13.00 -1.17
N LYS A 113 -26.98 14.15 -0.91
CA LYS A 113 -28.43 14.19 -0.56
C LYS A 113 -29.32 13.64 -1.67
N THR A 114 -28.82 13.66 -2.91
CA THR A 114 -29.49 13.15 -4.11
C THR A 114 -29.33 11.65 -4.31
N ASP A 115 -28.43 10.98 -3.58
CA ASP A 115 -28.21 9.55 -3.73
C ASP A 115 -29.41 8.77 -3.16
N SER A 116 -29.94 7.81 -3.92
CA SER A 116 -30.96 6.92 -3.43
C SER A 116 -30.44 6.05 -2.26
N GLN A 117 -31.34 5.60 -1.39
CA GLN A 117 -30.97 4.68 -0.29
C GLN A 117 -30.29 3.40 -0.82
N TYR A 118 -30.70 2.92 -1.99
CA TYR A 118 -30.09 1.78 -2.66
C TYR A 118 -28.63 2.07 -3.04
N ASP A 119 -28.36 3.24 -3.64
CA ASP A 119 -27.00 3.63 -4.03
C ASP A 119 -26.10 3.81 -2.83
N GLN A 120 -26.61 4.45 -1.78
CA GLN A 120 -25.86 4.61 -0.52
C GLN A 120 -25.53 3.24 0.10
N ARG A 121 -26.48 2.28 0.12
CA ARG A 121 -26.26 0.92 0.62
C ARG A 121 -25.26 0.17 -0.26
N LYS A 122 -25.36 0.27 -1.58
CA LYS A 122 -24.43 -0.33 -2.54
C LYS A 122 -23.01 0.19 -2.37
N GLN A 123 -22.84 1.51 -2.22
CA GLN A 123 -21.55 2.14 -1.92
C GLN A 123 -21.00 1.65 -0.57
N ARG A 124 -21.80 1.69 0.50
CA ARG A 124 -21.41 1.23 1.83
C ARG A 124 -20.93 -0.22 1.80
N ASN A 125 -21.65 -1.14 1.18
CA ASN A 125 -21.28 -2.55 1.04
C ASN A 125 -19.99 -2.74 0.23
N ARG A 126 -19.79 -1.94 -0.82
CA ARG A 126 -18.58 -1.98 -1.65
C ARG A 126 -17.35 -1.58 -0.84
N PHE A 127 -17.44 -0.51 -0.06
CA PHE A 127 -16.31 0.01 0.71
C PHE A 127 -16.13 -0.68 2.06
N HIS A 128 -17.16 -1.29 2.64
CA HIS A 128 -17.03 -2.08 3.86
C HIS A 128 -16.02 -3.23 3.70
N LYS A 129 -16.01 -3.90 2.55
CA LYS A 129 -15.04 -4.97 2.27
C LYS A 129 -13.58 -4.48 2.17
N ARG A 130 -13.35 -3.18 1.99
CA ARG A 130 -12.02 -2.57 2.05
C ARG A 130 -11.40 -2.63 3.45
N ALA A 131 -12.21 -2.58 4.51
CA ALA A 131 -11.73 -2.70 5.89
C ALA A 131 -10.90 -3.99 6.10
N GLY A 132 -11.22 -5.05 5.37
CA GLY A 132 -10.42 -6.27 5.35
C GLY A 132 -8.98 -6.09 4.83
N LEU A 133 -8.66 -5.04 4.07
CA LEU A 133 -7.30 -4.75 3.65
C LEU A 133 -6.45 -4.27 4.84
N GLU A 134 -7.01 -3.47 5.73
CA GLU A 134 -6.31 -2.99 6.93
C GLU A 134 -5.96 -4.17 7.86
N ALA A 135 -6.91 -5.09 8.05
CA ALA A 135 -6.67 -6.33 8.77
C ALA A 135 -5.57 -7.18 8.08
N THR A 136 -5.60 -7.29 6.75
CA THR A 136 -4.54 -7.99 5.99
C THR A 136 -3.17 -7.35 6.21
N ILE A 137 -3.06 -6.02 6.14
CA ILE A 137 -1.80 -5.30 6.38
C ILE A 137 -1.31 -5.51 7.82
N SER A 138 -2.22 -5.48 8.80
CA SER A 138 -1.89 -5.78 10.20
C SER A 138 -1.33 -7.20 10.35
N HIS A 139 -1.98 -8.20 9.76
CA HIS A 139 -1.49 -9.58 9.75
C HIS A 139 -0.12 -9.73 9.09
N LEU A 140 0.09 -9.09 7.93
CA LEU A 140 1.38 -9.09 7.24
C LEU A 140 2.50 -8.52 8.12
N LYS A 141 2.21 -7.43 8.84
CA LYS A 141 3.18 -6.79 9.74
C LYS A 141 3.48 -7.65 10.98
N GLN A 142 2.46 -8.23 11.61
CA GLN A 142 2.59 -8.93 12.89
C GLN A 142 3.03 -10.40 12.73
N HIS A 143 2.48 -11.12 11.76
CA HIS A 143 2.65 -12.57 11.64
C HIS A 143 3.55 -13.02 10.50
N PHE A 144 3.76 -12.15 9.49
CA PHE A 144 4.56 -12.48 8.29
C PHE A 144 5.79 -11.58 8.13
N ARG A 145 6.26 -10.96 9.21
CA ARG A 145 7.49 -10.16 9.30
C ARG A 145 7.58 -8.97 8.34
N MET A 146 6.47 -8.54 7.72
CA MET A 146 6.49 -7.37 6.85
C MET A 146 6.82 -6.07 7.61
N GLY A 147 6.59 -6.03 8.92
CA GLY A 147 6.86 -4.86 9.78
C GLY A 147 8.34 -4.61 10.07
N LYS A 148 9.23 -5.59 9.82
CA LYS A 148 10.68 -5.48 10.02
C LYS A 148 11.39 -6.15 8.86
N CYS A 149 12.15 -5.40 8.07
CA CYS A 149 12.98 -5.93 7.01
C CYS A 149 14.41 -6.14 7.52
N TYR A 150 14.92 -7.35 7.37
CA TYR A 150 16.31 -7.70 7.69
C TYR A 150 17.19 -7.76 6.43
N LEU A 151 16.58 -7.63 5.25
CA LEU A 151 17.28 -7.54 3.99
C LEU A 151 17.64 -6.08 3.72
N LYS A 152 18.82 -5.83 3.19
CA LYS A 152 19.31 -4.47 2.92
C LYS A 152 18.86 -3.95 1.56
N GLY A 153 18.72 -2.64 1.50
CA GLY A 153 18.47 -1.90 0.28
C GLY A 153 17.03 -2.01 -0.26
N GLU A 154 16.74 -1.27 -1.30
CA GLU A 154 15.41 -1.22 -1.92
C GLU A 154 14.93 -2.61 -2.42
N SER A 155 15.85 -3.38 -3.02
CA SER A 155 15.55 -4.74 -3.44
C SER A 155 15.20 -5.64 -2.26
N GLY A 156 15.87 -5.48 -1.12
CA GLY A 156 15.58 -6.18 0.12
C GLY A 156 14.17 -5.91 0.62
N TYR A 157 13.71 -4.66 0.59
CA TYR A 157 12.32 -4.32 0.93
C TYR A 157 11.32 -4.98 -0.01
N GLN A 158 11.59 -4.94 -1.32
CA GLN A 158 10.69 -5.58 -2.29
C GLN A 158 10.60 -7.09 -2.09
N ILE A 159 11.72 -7.76 -1.85
CA ILE A 159 11.77 -9.21 -1.55
C ILE A 159 11.00 -9.51 -0.27
N ASN A 160 11.23 -8.75 0.81
CA ASN A 160 10.54 -8.95 2.08
C ASN A 160 9.02 -8.86 1.95
N VAL A 161 8.53 -7.87 1.20
CA VAL A 161 7.10 -7.66 0.98
C VAL A 161 6.48 -8.79 0.14
N ILE A 162 7.18 -9.26 -0.90
CA ILE A 162 6.73 -10.39 -1.73
C ILE A 162 6.68 -11.67 -0.92
N LEU A 163 7.71 -11.98 -0.13
CA LEU A 163 7.74 -13.17 0.72
C LEU A 163 6.63 -13.16 1.77
N ALA A 164 6.39 -12.02 2.42
CA ALA A 164 5.28 -11.86 3.35
C ALA A 164 3.91 -12.10 2.68
N ALA A 165 3.72 -11.55 1.47
CA ALA A 165 2.50 -11.74 0.70
C ALA A 165 2.31 -13.20 0.25
N ALA A 166 3.38 -13.88 -0.16
CA ALA A 166 3.35 -15.29 -0.55
C ALA A 166 2.98 -16.20 0.62
N ALA A 167 3.60 -16.01 1.79
CA ALA A 167 3.30 -16.76 3.01
C ALA A 167 1.84 -16.51 3.47
N TYR A 168 1.36 -15.27 3.39
CA TYR A 168 -0.04 -14.94 3.68
C TYR A 168 -0.99 -15.66 2.70
N ASN A 169 -0.69 -15.63 1.41
CA ASN A 169 -1.52 -16.29 0.40
C ASN A 169 -1.57 -17.81 0.59
N LEU A 170 -0.45 -18.44 0.94
CA LEU A 170 -0.41 -19.88 1.26
C LEU A 170 -1.35 -20.20 2.42
N ARG A 171 -1.31 -19.41 3.51
CA ARG A 171 -2.24 -19.54 4.64
C ARG A 171 -3.70 -19.33 4.22
N GLN A 172 -3.99 -18.32 3.37
CA GLN A 172 -5.34 -18.09 2.87
C GLN A 172 -5.82 -19.25 2.00
N TRP A 173 -4.99 -19.79 1.14
CA TRP A 173 -5.33 -20.92 0.29
C TRP A 173 -5.70 -22.16 1.10
N ILE A 174 -4.96 -22.47 2.17
CA ILE A 174 -5.29 -23.58 3.09
C ILE A 174 -6.66 -23.35 3.76
N ARG A 175 -7.04 -22.11 4.06
CA ARG A 175 -8.32 -21.79 4.70
C ARG A 175 -9.53 -21.80 3.76
N LEU A 176 -9.30 -21.67 2.47
CA LEU A 176 -10.35 -21.68 1.45
C LEU A 176 -10.69 -23.09 0.95
N ARG A 177 -9.93 -24.10 1.37
CA ARG A 177 -10.19 -25.52 1.15
C ARG A 177 -11.06 -26.09 2.27
#